data_9c7ebcff4f58653a578919c9b1f16de2
#
_entry.id   9c7ebcff4f58653a578919c9b1f16de2
#
_cell.length_a   1.000
_cell.length_b   1.000
_cell.length_c   1.000
_cell.angle_alpha   90.00
_cell.angle_beta   90.00
_cell.angle_gamma   90.00
#
_symmetry.space_group_name_H-M   'P 1'
#
loop_
_entity.id
_entity.type
_entity.pdbx_description
1 polymer ?
#
loop_
_entity_poly.entity_id
_entity_poly.type
_entity_poly.pdbx_seq_one_letter_code
_entity_poly.pdbx_strand_id
1 'polypeptide(L)'
;TLPVLANVLIASDEGRLRLSATNLEMGITCWIPARIEEEGSTTVPARTFGDLVSTLPSDQVMLKLDTQTQTLNVRGGTSTNDIKCIDAQEFPPLPTPDLEGAVQINGGDFREMIHQVVFAASSDEARPVLMGVLIQVDKDKLTMAAADGFRLSVRKAVLSTPSPAPVSAIVPAQALKELARVASDGEEPIYMVLPKGRGQVVFRVKDVEVVSQLIDGTFPDYQQIIPRSYKSRTLVSTSSLLKACKQAE
;
A
#
# COMPACT_ATOMS: atom_id res chain seq x y z
N THR A 1 -9.34 1.37 21.11
CA THR A 1 -9.44 1.25 19.63
C THR A 1 -10.68 1.98 19.19
N LEU A 2 -10.60 2.85 18.20
CA LEU A 2 -11.74 3.57 17.64
C LEU A 2 -12.59 2.56 16.83
N PRO A 3 -13.90 2.39 17.13
CA PRO A 3 -14.75 1.41 16.43
C PRO A 3 -14.79 1.63 14.92
N VAL A 4 -14.73 2.88 14.46
CA VAL A 4 -14.75 3.26 13.04
C VAL A 4 -13.56 2.72 12.23
N LEU A 5 -12.46 2.35 12.86
CA LEU A 5 -11.31 1.74 12.17
C LEU A 5 -11.59 0.32 11.66
N ALA A 6 -12.66 -0.32 12.13
CA ALA A 6 -13.14 -1.59 11.57
C ALA A 6 -14.06 -1.38 10.36
N ASN A 7 -14.36 -0.12 10.02
CA ASN A 7 -15.25 0.26 8.93
C ASN A 7 -14.49 0.69 7.68
N VAL A 8 -15.16 0.63 6.56
CA VAL A 8 -14.79 1.30 5.30
C VAL A 8 -15.64 2.56 5.17
N LEU A 9 -14.99 3.69 4.93
CA LEU A 9 -15.64 4.91 4.50
C LEU A 9 -16.08 4.75 3.05
N ILE A 10 -17.35 5.02 2.79
CA ILE A 10 -17.96 5.07 1.46
C ILE A 10 -18.40 6.52 1.25
N ALA A 11 -17.94 7.15 0.18
CA ALA A 11 -18.29 8.53 -0.12
C ALA A 11 -18.43 8.76 -1.63
N SER A 12 -19.31 9.66 -2.03
CA SER A 12 -19.30 10.24 -3.37
C SER A 12 -18.11 11.20 -3.52
N ASP A 13 -17.41 11.16 -4.64
CA ASP A 13 -16.25 11.98 -4.90
C ASP A 13 -16.08 12.19 -6.41
N GLU A 14 -16.29 13.42 -6.89
CA GLU A 14 -16.18 13.81 -8.30
C GLU A 14 -16.94 12.87 -9.26
N GLY A 15 -18.16 12.47 -8.91
CA GLY A 15 -19.00 11.57 -9.72
C GLY A 15 -18.58 10.11 -9.70
N ARG A 16 -17.67 9.73 -8.80
CA ARG A 16 -17.24 8.35 -8.54
C ARG A 16 -17.56 7.94 -7.11
N LEU A 17 -17.49 6.66 -6.83
CA LEU A 17 -17.57 6.15 -5.47
C LEU A 17 -16.15 5.97 -4.91
N ARG A 18 -15.88 6.63 -3.79
CA ARG A 18 -14.62 6.53 -3.04
C ARG A 18 -14.80 5.58 -1.86
N LEU A 19 -13.91 4.61 -1.75
CA LEU A 19 -13.82 3.69 -0.62
C LEU A 19 -12.49 3.93 0.09
N SER A 20 -12.52 4.12 1.41
CA SER A 20 -11.31 4.36 2.19
C SER A 20 -11.28 3.53 3.47
N ALA A 21 -10.12 3.00 3.80
CA ALA A 21 -9.86 2.28 5.05
C ALA A 21 -8.53 2.72 5.66
N THR A 22 -8.42 2.72 6.98
CA THR A 22 -7.18 3.08 7.67
C THR A 22 -7.06 2.38 9.03
N ASN A 23 -5.81 2.16 9.45
CA ASN A 23 -5.47 1.76 10.82
C ASN A 23 -4.66 2.85 11.56
N LEU A 24 -4.64 4.09 11.04
CA LEU A 24 -3.88 5.27 11.48
C LEU A 24 -2.39 5.25 11.09
N GLU A 25 -1.78 4.11 10.88
CA GLU A 25 -0.41 3.99 10.38
C GLU A 25 -0.37 3.97 8.84
N MET A 26 -1.40 3.36 8.27
CA MET A 26 -1.58 3.25 6.83
C MET A 26 -3.04 3.49 6.46
N GLY A 27 -3.26 4.11 5.32
CA GLY A 27 -4.57 4.28 4.70
C GLY A 27 -4.54 3.85 3.24
N ILE A 28 -5.65 3.27 2.80
CA ILE A 28 -5.87 2.92 1.40
C ILE A 28 -7.17 3.57 0.95
N THR A 29 -7.12 4.23 -0.18
CA THR A 29 -8.30 4.81 -0.84
C THR A 29 -8.36 4.29 -2.27
N CYS A 30 -9.55 3.89 -2.71
CA CYS A 30 -9.80 3.55 -4.10
C CYS A 30 -11.04 4.26 -4.64
N TRP A 31 -11.01 4.61 -5.92
CA TRP A 31 -12.13 5.21 -6.65
C TRP A 31 -12.62 4.21 -7.68
N ILE A 32 -13.91 3.96 -7.66
CA ILE A 32 -14.58 3.08 -8.63
C ILE A 32 -15.62 3.86 -9.43
N PRO A 33 -15.81 3.54 -10.70
CA PRO A 33 -16.89 4.12 -11.50
C PRO A 33 -18.24 3.83 -10.86
N ALA A 34 -19.05 4.88 -10.69
CA ALA A 34 -20.39 4.75 -10.14
C ALA A 34 -21.31 5.82 -10.74
N ARG A 35 -22.61 5.56 -10.77
CA ARG A 35 -23.60 6.58 -11.03
C ARG A 35 -24.03 7.18 -9.69
N ILE A 36 -23.65 8.42 -9.45
CA ILE A 36 -24.03 9.17 -8.24
C ILE A 36 -25.34 9.90 -8.55
N GLU A 37 -26.42 9.54 -7.86
CA GLU A 37 -27.72 10.21 -7.96
C GLU A 37 -27.84 11.29 -6.89
N GLU A 38 -27.27 11.05 -5.72
CA GLU A 38 -27.24 11.97 -4.59
C GLU A 38 -25.88 11.84 -3.89
N GLU A 39 -25.24 12.97 -3.59
CA GLU A 39 -23.97 12.98 -2.88
C GLU A 39 -24.15 12.62 -1.41
N GLY A 40 -23.19 11.88 -0.85
CA GLY A 40 -23.22 11.48 0.54
C GLY A 40 -21.98 10.70 0.96
N SER A 41 -21.91 10.49 2.28
CA SER A 41 -20.83 9.70 2.87
C SER A 41 -21.30 8.98 4.13
N THR A 42 -20.77 7.78 4.36
CA THR A 42 -21.03 6.97 5.55
C THR A 42 -19.90 5.97 5.76
N THR A 43 -19.86 5.31 6.92
CA THR A 43 -18.96 4.20 7.15
C THR A 43 -19.71 2.92 7.45
N VAL A 44 -19.26 1.81 6.91
CA VAL A 44 -19.84 0.49 7.10
C VAL A 44 -18.82 -0.51 7.64
N PRO A 45 -19.22 -1.50 8.45
CA PRO A 45 -18.34 -2.56 8.90
C PRO A 45 -17.72 -3.28 7.69
N ALA A 46 -16.39 -3.20 7.55
CA ALA A 46 -15.67 -3.63 6.35
C ALA A 46 -15.91 -5.11 6.02
N ARG A 47 -15.86 -5.97 7.04
CA ARG A 47 -16.07 -7.40 6.87
C ARG A 47 -17.51 -7.71 6.41
N THR A 48 -18.52 -7.18 7.11
CA THR A 48 -19.92 -7.40 6.79
C THR A 48 -20.25 -6.93 5.38
N PHE A 49 -19.76 -5.73 5.01
CA PHE A 49 -19.99 -5.17 3.69
C PHE A 49 -19.30 -6.00 2.61
N GLY A 50 -18.02 -6.39 2.82
CA GLY A 50 -17.26 -7.21 1.89
C GLY A 50 -17.87 -8.59 1.68
N ASP A 51 -18.26 -9.28 2.78
CA ASP A 51 -18.91 -10.59 2.72
C ASP A 51 -20.25 -10.50 1.96
N LEU A 52 -21.06 -9.46 2.26
CA LEU A 52 -22.32 -9.23 1.55
C LEU A 52 -22.11 -9.02 0.06
N VAL A 53 -21.26 -8.06 -0.32
CA VAL A 53 -21.02 -7.70 -1.74
C VAL A 53 -20.49 -8.90 -2.54
N SER A 54 -19.65 -9.74 -1.92
CA SER A 54 -19.11 -10.95 -2.57
C SER A 54 -20.18 -12.01 -2.88
N THR A 55 -21.34 -11.95 -2.23
CA THR A 55 -22.44 -12.92 -2.41
C THR A 55 -23.60 -12.39 -3.25
N LEU A 56 -23.57 -11.10 -3.64
CA LEU A 56 -24.66 -10.52 -4.43
C LEU A 56 -24.68 -11.10 -5.86
N PRO A 57 -25.88 -11.48 -6.36
CA PRO A 57 -26.02 -12.13 -7.66
C PRO A 57 -26.02 -11.15 -8.84
N SER A 58 -25.51 -9.96 -8.69
CA SER A 58 -25.61 -8.88 -9.68
C SER A 58 -24.30 -8.14 -9.85
N ASP A 59 -23.97 -7.78 -11.09
CA ASP A 59 -22.83 -6.92 -11.42
C ASP A 59 -23.06 -5.45 -11.04
N GLN A 60 -24.31 -5.07 -10.74
CA GLN A 60 -24.68 -3.72 -10.31
C GLN A 60 -25.27 -3.77 -8.90
N VAL A 61 -24.72 -2.90 -8.05
CA VAL A 61 -25.16 -2.75 -6.65
C VAL A 61 -25.64 -1.32 -6.46
N MET A 62 -26.85 -1.18 -5.91
CA MET A 62 -27.40 0.11 -5.51
C MET A 62 -27.17 0.31 -4.01
N LEU A 63 -26.62 1.46 -3.67
CA LEU A 63 -26.40 1.89 -2.28
C LEU A 63 -27.30 3.08 -1.99
N LYS A 64 -28.08 3.01 -0.92
CA LYS A 64 -28.93 4.12 -0.46
C LYS A 64 -28.73 4.33 1.04
N LEU A 65 -28.27 5.53 1.41
CA LEU A 65 -28.08 5.91 2.80
C LEU A 65 -29.34 6.53 3.36
N ASP A 66 -29.78 6.05 4.51
CA ASP A 66 -30.74 6.71 5.39
C ASP A 66 -29.95 7.35 6.54
N THR A 67 -29.82 8.67 6.48
CA THR A 67 -29.07 9.46 7.47
C THR A 67 -29.77 9.55 8.82
N GLN A 68 -31.09 9.42 8.87
CA GLN A 68 -31.85 9.47 10.12
C GLN A 68 -31.67 8.21 10.97
N THR A 69 -31.64 7.06 10.30
CA THR A 69 -31.47 5.77 10.97
C THR A 69 -30.03 5.26 10.95
N GLN A 70 -29.11 5.99 10.32
CA GLN A 70 -27.73 5.59 10.07
C GLN A 70 -27.68 4.16 9.51
N THR A 71 -28.38 3.97 8.39
CA THR A 71 -28.50 2.65 7.75
C THR A 71 -28.20 2.76 6.26
N LEU A 72 -27.27 1.94 5.77
CA LEU A 72 -27.02 1.76 4.35
C LEU A 72 -27.83 0.60 3.81
N ASN A 73 -28.80 0.88 2.94
CA ASN A 73 -29.51 -0.13 2.17
C ASN A 73 -28.64 -0.53 0.97
N VAL A 74 -28.33 -1.81 0.88
CA VAL A 74 -27.54 -2.42 -0.19
C VAL A 74 -28.44 -3.36 -0.99
N ARG A 75 -28.63 -3.05 -2.27
CA ARG A 75 -29.48 -3.83 -3.16
C ARG A 75 -28.69 -4.34 -4.36
N GLY A 76 -28.79 -5.64 -4.63
CA GLY A 76 -28.21 -6.28 -5.81
C GLY A 76 -29.13 -7.40 -6.31
N GLY A 77 -29.61 -7.29 -7.55
CA GLY A 77 -30.61 -8.21 -8.08
C GLY A 77 -31.90 -8.23 -7.25
N THR A 78 -32.30 -9.37 -6.76
CA THR A 78 -33.47 -9.55 -5.87
C THR A 78 -33.14 -9.41 -4.39
N SER A 79 -31.86 -9.28 -4.05
CA SER A 79 -31.38 -9.20 -2.67
C SER A 79 -31.43 -7.75 -2.17
N THR A 80 -31.93 -7.54 -0.95
CA THR A 80 -31.94 -6.24 -0.28
C THR A 80 -31.52 -6.43 1.18
N ASN A 81 -30.52 -5.67 1.61
CA ASN A 81 -29.94 -5.79 2.94
C ASN A 81 -29.70 -4.42 3.55
N ASP A 82 -29.88 -4.31 4.85
CA ASP A 82 -29.65 -3.09 5.62
C ASP A 82 -28.45 -3.28 6.55
N ILE A 83 -27.49 -2.36 6.45
CA ILE A 83 -26.28 -2.38 7.27
C ILE A 83 -26.27 -1.14 8.15
N LYS A 84 -26.07 -1.30 9.45
CA LYS A 84 -25.87 -0.19 10.37
C LYS A 84 -24.52 0.47 10.14
N CYS A 85 -24.55 1.79 10.12
CA CYS A 85 -23.43 2.65 9.79
C CYS A 85 -22.94 3.43 11.01
N ILE A 86 -21.74 3.98 10.90
CA ILE A 86 -21.21 5.04 11.78
C ILE A 86 -21.05 6.28 10.90
N ASP A 87 -21.29 7.46 11.47
CA ASP A 87 -21.17 8.73 10.75
C ASP A 87 -19.77 8.87 10.13
N ALA A 88 -19.74 9.35 8.90
CA ALA A 88 -18.49 9.56 8.17
C ALA A 88 -17.57 10.57 8.86
N GLN A 89 -18.10 11.49 9.68
CA GLN A 89 -17.30 12.47 10.44
C GLN A 89 -16.43 11.82 11.52
N GLU A 90 -16.75 10.62 11.97
CA GLU A 90 -15.93 9.86 12.91
C GLU A 90 -14.72 9.19 12.24
N PHE A 91 -14.72 9.10 10.90
CA PHE A 91 -13.62 8.49 10.17
C PHE A 91 -12.41 9.44 10.12
N PRO A 92 -11.20 8.94 10.46
CA PRO A 92 -9.99 9.76 10.43
C PRO A 92 -9.73 10.33 9.02
N PRO A 93 -9.39 11.62 8.89
CA PRO A 93 -9.09 12.21 7.60
C PRO A 93 -7.84 11.57 7.00
N LEU A 94 -7.93 11.12 5.75
CA LEU A 94 -6.79 10.69 4.97
C LEU A 94 -6.24 11.89 4.18
N PRO A 95 -4.91 12.05 4.10
CA PRO A 95 -4.33 13.12 3.32
C PRO A 95 -4.63 12.92 1.82
N THR A 96 -4.97 14.01 1.15
CA THR A 96 -5.03 14.06 -0.30
C THR A 96 -3.70 14.66 -0.78
N PRO A 97 -2.81 13.89 -1.40
CA PRO A 97 -1.51 14.39 -1.82
C PRO A 97 -1.63 15.25 -3.07
N ASP A 98 -0.82 16.29 -3.12
CA ASP A 98 -0.42 16.86 -4.38
C ASP A 98 0.68 15.96 -4.98
N LEU A 99 0.51 15.58 -6.23
CA LEU A 99 1.48 14.74 -6.94
C LEU A 99 2.59 15.58 -7.60
N GLU A 100 2.62 16.88 -7.37
CA GLU A 100 3.70 17.72 -7.85
C GLU A 100 5.05 17.26 -7.27
N GLY A 101 6.01 17.00 -8.15
CA GLY A 101 7.31 16.48 -7.76
C GLY A 101 7.33 14.99 -7.39
N ALA A 102 6.27 14.23 -7.69
CA ALA A 102 6.25 12.78 -7.46
C ALA A 102 7.35 12.05 -8.26
N VAL A 103 7.93 11.05 -7.64
CA VAL A 103 8.82 10.10 -8.33
C VAL A 103 7.97 9.10 -9.09
N GLN A 104 8.17 9.02 -10.41
CA GLN A 104 7.50 8.06 -11.26
C GLN A 104 8.32 6.77 -11.36
N ILE A 105 7.70 5.64 -11.04
CA ILE A 105 8.34 4.32 -11.02
C ILE A 105 7.50 3.37 -11.89
N ASN A 106 8.12 2.53 -12.70
CA ASN A 106 7.40 1.47 -13.40
C ASN A 106 6.74 0.52 -12.39
N GLY A 107 5.44 0.26 -12.53
CA GLY A 107 4.68 -0.51 -11.55
C GLY A 107 5.12 -1.97 -11.44
N GLY A 108 5.40 -2.60 -12.57
CA GLY A 108 5.87 -3.99 -12.61
C GLY A 108 7.23 -4.14 -11.93
N ASP A 109 8.19 -3.27 -12.30
CA ASP A 109 9.52 -3.25 -11.71
C ASP A 109 9.47 -3.01 -10.20
N PHE A 110 8.66 -2.04 -9.76
CA PHE A 110 8.58 -1.69 -8.34
C PHE A 110 7.95 -2.81 -7.52
N ARG A 111 6.92 -3.46 -8.04
CA ARG A 111 6.31 -4.63 -7.41
C ARG A 111 7.30 -5.78 -7.27
N GLU A 112 8.08 -6.06 -8.33
CA GLU A 112 9.13 -7.08 -8.27
C GLU A 112 10.19 -6.71 -7.23
N MET A 113 10.65 -5.46 -7.19
CA MET A 113 11.59 -4.97 -6.19
C MET A 113 11.05 -5.15 -4.76
N ILE A 114 9.77 -4.83 -4.53
CA ILE A 114 9.12 -5.04 -3.23
C ILE A 114 9.20 -6.51 -2.84
N HIS A 115 8.81 -7.43 -3.72
CA HIS A 115 8.86 -8.87 -3.44
C HIS A 115 10.27 -9.37 -3.16
N GLN A 116 11.28 -8.80 -3.84
CA GLN A 116 12.68 -9.20 -3.67
C GLN A 116 13.34 -8.61 -2.42
N VAL A 117 12.74 -7.61 -1.77
CA VAL A 117 13.38 -6.92 -0.63
C VAL A 117 12.61 -7.09 0.67
N VAL A 118 11.30 -7.00 0.62
CA VAL A 118 10.44 -6.87 1.82
C VAL A 118 10.55 -8.05 2.78
N PHE A 119 10.87 -9.26 2.28
CA PHE A 119 11.01 -10.46 3.12
C PHE A 119 12.20 -10.39 4.08
N ALA A 120 13.17 -9.53 3.80
CA ALA A 120 14.35 -9.33 4.64
C ALA A 120 14.15 -8.33 5.79
N ALA A 121 13.02 -7.62 5.82
CA ALA A 121 12.67 -6.75 6.93
C ALA A 121 12.40 -7.55 8.21
N SER A 122 12.73 -6.95 9.36
CA SER A 122 12.49 -7.54 10.68
C SER A 122 11.01 -7.52 11.07
N SER A 123 10.59 -8.48 11.87
CA SER A 123 9.32 -8.45 12.60
C SER A 123 9.49 -8.05 14.07
N ASP A 124 10.69 -7.68 14.49
CA ASP A 124 11.03 -7.34 15.86
C ASP A 124 10.69 -5.88 16.16
N GLU A 125 9.65 -5.65 16.94
CA GLU A 125 9.17 -4.32 17.35
C GLU A 125 10.19 -3.55 18.21
N ALA A 126 11.16 -4.22 18.81
CA ALA A 126 12.24 -3.55 19.54
C ALA A 126 13.22 -2.82 18.62
N ARG A 127 13.16 -3.09 17.31
CA ARG A 127 14.00 -2.48 16.28
C ARG A 127 13.17 -1.89 15.16
N PRO A 128 12.38 -0.82 15.39
CA PRO A 128 11.41 -0.29 14.43
C PRO A 128 12.03 0.04 13.06
N VAL A 129 13.24 0.59 13.04
CA VAL A 129 13.95 0.95 11.79
C VAL A 129 14.14 -0.26 10.87
N LEU A 130 14.36 -1.46 11.42
CA LEU A 130 14.54 -2.68 10.66
C LEU A 130 13.21 -3.32 10.21
N MET A 131 12.07 -2.89 10.76
CA MET A 131 10.75 -3.29 10.25
C MET A 131 10.39 -2.59 8.94
N GLY A 132 11.18 -1.61 8.54
CA GLY A 132 11.04 -0.86 7.31
C GLY A 132 11.97 -1.29 6.19
N VAL A 133 11.66 -0.80 5.02
CA VAL A 133 12.49 -0.87 3.83
C VAL A 133 13.02 0.53 3.56
N LEU A 134 14.33 0.68 3.47
CA LEU A 134 14.95 1.90 3.00
C LEU A 134 14.66 2.05 1.50
N ILE A 135 14.09 3.17 1.11
CA ILE A 135 13.91 3.59 -0.28
C ILE A 135 14.78 4.82 -0.51
N GLN A 136 15.70 4.74 -1.45
CA GLN A 136 16.55 5.85 -1.85
C GLN A 136 16.41 6.08 -3.35
N VAL A 137 16.21 7.36 -3.71
CA VAL A 137 16.25 7.79 -5.11
C VAL A 137 17.28 8.91 -5.24
N ASP A 138 18.22 8.72 -6.14
CA ASP A 138 19.19 9.73 -6.53
C ASP A 138 19.22 9.81 -8.05
N LYS A 139 18.68 10.92 -8.58
CA LYS A 139 18.45 11.12 -10.02
C LYS A 139 17.61 9.97 -10.59
N ASP A 140 18.18 9.16 -11.46
CA ASP A 140 17.55 8.00 -12.09
C ASP A 140 17.74 6.68 -11.33
N LYS A 141 18.46 6.69 -10.21
CA LYS A 141 18.79 5.46 -9.46
C LYS A 141 17.83 5.27 -8.30
N LEU A 142 17.01 4.23 -8.37
CA LEU A 142 16.20 3.76 -7.28
C LEU A 142 16.91 2.60 -6.57
N THR A 143 17.03 2.68 -5.25
CA THR A 143 17.57 1.60 -4.41
C THR A 143 16.57 1.28 -3.32
N MET A 144 16.29 0.01 -3.11
CA MET A 144 15.55 -0.52 -1.98
C MET A 144 16.44 -1.47 -1.17
N ALA A 145 16.40 -1.36 0.16
CA ALA A 145 17.17 -2.24 1.05
C ALA A 145 16.35 -2.59 2.30
N ALA A 146 16.41 -3.84 2.73
CA ALA A 146 15.87 -4.31 4.01
C ALA A 146 16.82 -5.31 4.67
N ALA A 147 16.86 -5.29 5.99
CA ALA A 147 17.70 -6.18 6.80
C ALA A 147 17.02 -6.48 8.14
N ASP A 148 17.32 -7.65 8.73
CA ASP A 148 16.85 -8.04 10.06
C ASP A 148 17.98 -8.35 11.06
N GLY A 149 19.23 -8.13 10.63
CA GLY A 149 20.45 -8.46 11.37
C GLY A 149 21.05 -9.83 11.04
N PHE A 150 20.33 -10.70 10.33
CA PHE A 150 20.79 -12.02 9.86
C PHE A 150 20.90 -12.08 8.34
N ARG A 151 20.07 -11.32 7.64
CA ARG A 151 20.02 -11.24 6.19
C ARG A 151 19.87 -9.80 5.73
N LEU A 152 20.32 -9.54 4.52
CA LEU A 152 20.19 -8.27 3.83
C LEU A 152 19.69 -8.55 2.42
N SER A 153 18.67 -7.82 1.98
CA SER A 153 18.28 -7.78 0.58
C SER A 153 18.40 -6.36 0.05
N VAL A 154 19.02 -6.21 -1.12
CA VAL A 154 19.19 -4.92 -1.81
C VAL A 154 18.82 -5.10 -3.27
N ARG A 155 17.92 -4.26 -3.75
CA ARG A 155 17.53 -4.21 -5.16
C ARG A 155 17.73 -2.80 -5.69
N LYS A 156 18.24 -2.69 -6.92
CA LYS A 156 18.43 -1.42 -7.62
C LYS A 156 17.73 -1.45 -8.97
N ALA A 157 17.17 -0.33 -9.36
CA ALA A 157 16.59 -0.11 -10.69
C ALA A 157 16.96 1.27 -11.20
N VAL A 158 16.76 1.48 -12.49
CA VAL A 158 16.93 2.77 -13.15
C VAL A 158 15.56 3.27 -13.51
N LEU A 159 15.23 4.49 -13.07
CA LEU A 159 13.97 5.16 -13.39
C LEU A 159 14.00 5.66 -14.84
N SER A 160 12.89 5.51 -15.54
CA SER A 160 12.73 6.07 -16.90
C SER A 160 12.71 7.61 -16.88
N THR A 161 12.20 8.19 -15.80
CA THR A 161 12.19 9.65 -15.58
C THR A 161 12.98 9.94 -14.32
N PRO A 162 14.04 10.76 -14.38
CA PRO A 162 14.79 11.14 -13.19
C PRO A 162 13.91 11.82 -12.15
N SER A 163 14.18 11.52 -10.88
CA SER A 163 13.52 12.19 -9.76
C SER A 163 13.88 13.68 -9.73
N PRO A 164 12.92 14.57 -9.49
CA PRO A 164 13.17 16.01 -9.39
C PRO A 164 14.05 16.37 -8.19
N ALA A 165 14.09 15.55 -7.15
CA ALA A 165 14.92 15.72 -5.96
C ALA A 165 15.35 14.35 -5.40
N PRO A 166 16.49 14.29 -4.67
CA PRO A 166 16.86 13.09 -3.94
C PRO A 166 15.81 12.73 -2.89
N VAL A 167 15.53 11.44 -2.75
CA VAL A 167 14.60 10.89 -1.75
C VAL A 167 15.34 9.88 -0.90
N SER A 168 15.11 9.92 0.42
CA SER A 168 15.55 8.87 1.34
C SER A 168 14.49 8.72 2.43
N ALA A 169 13.88 7.55 2.51
CA ALA A 169 12.80 7.27 3.45
C ALA A 169 12.82 5.81 3.88
N ILE A 170 12.38 5.54 5.13
CA ILE A 170 12.17 4.19 5.63
C ILE A 170 10.67 3.95 5.66
N VAL A 171 10.19 3.11 4.75
CA VAL A 171 8.77 2.80 4.58
C VAL A 171 8.47 1.47 5.28
N PRO A 172 7.43 1.38 6.12
CA PRO A 172 7.05 0.12 6.74
C PRO A 172 6.89 -1.00 5.71
N ALA A 173 7.50 -2.16 5.98
CA ALA A 173 7.45 -3.31 5.09
C ALA A 173 6.00 -3.76 4.80
N GLN A 174 5.10 -3.62 5.79
CA GLN A 174 3.70 -3.95 5.63
C GLN A 174 2.99 -3.04 4.61
N ALA A 175 3.27 -1.73 4.62
CA ALA A 175 2.69 -0.80 3.65
C ALA A 175 3.12 -1.14 2.21
N LEU A 176 4.37 -1.54 2.01
CA LEU A 176 4.86 -1.98 0.70
C LEU A 176 4.24 -3.31 0.27
N LYS A 177 4.00 -4.25 1.19
CA LYS A 177 3.28 -5.49 0.87
C LYS A 177 1.86 -5.20 0.38
N GLU A 178 1.15 -4.30 1.05
CA GLU A 178 -0.19 -3.90 0.62
C GLU A 178 -0.17 -3.15 -0.71
N LEU A 179 0.81 -2.26 -0.91
CA LEU A 179 1.01 -1.60 -2.20
C LEU A 179 1.22 -2.62 -3.33
N ALA A 180 2.10 -3.61 -3.13
CA ALA A 180 2.33 -4.65 -4.12
C ALA A 180 1.08 -5.50 -4.42
N ARG A 181 0.18 -5.65 -3.44
CA ARG A 181 -1.07 -6.38 -3.58
C ARG A 181 -2.12 -5.61 -4.39
N VAL A 182 -2.19 -4.28 -4.19
CA VAL A 182 -3.17 -3.43 -4.88
C VAL A 182 -2.68 -2.92 -6.23
N ALA A 183 -1.36 -2.84 -6.43
CA ALA A 183 -0.79 -2.57 -7.74
C ALA A 183 -1.07 -3.76 -8.66
N SER A 184 -1.91 -3.55 -9.67
CA SER A 184 -2.24 -4.57 -10.66
C SER A 184 -1.00 -5.08 -11.39
N ASP A 185 -1.12 -6.25 -12.06
CA ASP A 185 -0.04 -6.86 -12.85
C ASP A 185 0.39 -6.03 -14.08
N GLY A 186 -0.11 -4.81 -14.21
CA GLY A 186 0.17 -3.91 -15.32
C GLY A 186 1.48 -3.13 -15.17
N GLU A 187 1.95 -2.60 -16.29
CA GLU A 187 3.08 -1.67 -16.37
C GLU A 187 2.70 -0.23 -15.98
N GLU A 188 1.52 -0.04 -15.39
CA GLU A 188 1.05 1.30 -15.01
C GLU A 188 2.01 1.95 -14.01
N PRO A 189 2.32 3.25 -14.19
CA PRO A 189 3.27 3.92 -13.33
C PRO A 189 2.74 4.06 -11.90
N ILE A 190 3.63 3.87 -10.94
CA ILE A 190 3.42 4.22 -9.53
C ILE A 190 4.05 5.59 -9.29
N TYR A 191 3.28 6.51 -8.75
CA TYR A 191 3.75 7.81 -8.33
C TYR A 191 3.99 7.79 -6.83
N MET A 192 5.22 8.08 -6.41
CA MET A 192 5.60 8.17 -5.00
C MET A 192 5.89 9.63 -4.65
N VAL A 193 5.26 10.11 -3.60
CA VAL A 193 5.49 11.45 -3.07
C VAL A 193 5.69 11.42 -1.56
N LEU A 194 6.57 12.27 -1.05
CA LEU A 194 6.78 12.51 0.38
C LEU A 194 6.30 13.92 0.71
N PRO A 195 5.07 14.08 1.20
CA PRO A 195 4.54 15.40 1.57
C PRO A 195 5.40 16.04 2.66
N LYS A 196 5.85 17.29 2.43
CA LYS A 196 6.73 17.99 3.36
C LYS A 196 6.09 18.12 4.75
N GLY A 197 6.86 17.83 5.79
CA GLY A 197 6.47 18.04 7.18
C GLY A 197 5.42 17.08 7.74
N ARG A 198 5.05 16.02 7.01
CA ARG A 198 4.01 15.07 7.45
C ARG A 198 4.54 13.72 7.93
N GLY A 199 5.82 13.42 7.71
CA GLY A 199 6.39 12.10 8.06
C GLY A 199 5.68 10.94 7.37
N GLN A 200 5.18 11.16 6.17
CA GLN A 200 4.38 10.19 5.41
C GLN A 200 4.92 10.00 4.01
N VAL A 201 4.62 8.85 3.44
CA VAL A 201 4.76 8.58 2.01
C VAL A 201 3.39 8.27 1.41
N VAL A 202 3.16 8.73 0.20
CA VAL A 202 1.96 8.42 -0.57
C VAL A 202 2.37 7.77 -1.88
N PHE A 203 1.71 6.67 -2.20
CA PHE A 203 1.81 5.99 -3.47
C PHE A 203 0.47 6.08 -4.18
N ARG A 204 0.48 6.48 -5.45
CA ARG A 204 -0.70 6.47 -6.31
C ARG A 204 -0.48 5.56 -7.50
N VAL A 205 -1.42 4.66 -7.69
CA VAL A 205 -1.46 3.74 -8.82
C VAL A 205 -2.87 3.81 -9.39
N LYS A 206 -3.02 4.42 -10.58
CA LYS A 206 -4.34 4.58 -11.23
C LYS A 206 -5.38 5.20 -10.29
N ASP A 207 -6.39 4.41 -9.92
CA ASP A 207 -7.50 4.81 -9.05
C ASP A 207 -7.30 4.32 -7.59
N VAL A 208 -6.08 4.04 -7.17
CA VAL A 208 -5.76 3.62 -5.81
C VAL A 208 -4.66 4.50 -5.24
N GLU A 209 -4.84 4.94 -4.00
CA GLU A 209 -3.82 5.59 -3.18
C GLU A 209 -3.53 4.76 -1.94
N VAL A 210 -2.25 4.65 -1.62
CA VAL A 210 -1.75 4.06 -0.39
C VAL A 210 -0.93 5.11 0.34
N VAL A 211 -1.35 5.48 1.52
CA VAL A 211 -0.63 6.41 2.42
C VAL A 211 -0.04 5.60 3.56
N SER A 212 1.19 5.87 3.95
CA SER A 212 1.81 5.26 5.13
C SER A 212 2.62 6.27 5.92
N GLN A 213 2.60 6.14 7.23
CA GLN A 213 3.59 6.79 8.09
C GLN A 213 4.97 6.24 7.78
N LEU A 214 5.98 7.11 7.79
CA LEU A 214 7.38 6.73 7.68
C LEU A 214 7.90 6.27 9.03
N ILE A 215 8.92 5.43 9.02
CA ILE A 215 9.65 5.06 10.23
C ILE A 215 10.75 6.09 10.44
N ASP A 216 10.71 6.76 11.58
CA ASP A 216 11.76 7.70 11.96
C ASP A 216 13.03 6.95 12.37
N GLY A 217 14.18 7.52 12.03
CA GLY A 217 15.49 7.01 12.40
C GLY A 217 16.46 6.91 11.24
N THR A 218 17.61 6.31 11.52
CA THR A 218 18.67 6.10 10.53
C THR A 218 18.78 4.62 10.20
N PHE A 219 18.57 4.28 8.93
CA PHE A 219 18.79 2.90 8.46
C PHE A 219 20.28 2.56 8.54
N PRO A 220 20.66 1.36 9.01
CA PRO A 220 22.07 0.95 9.09
C PRO A 220 22.80 1.08 7.76
N ASP A 221 24.07 1.48 7.80
CA ASP A 221 24.92 1.52 6.61
C ASP A 221 25.25 0.08 6.16
N TYR A 222 24.32 -0.50 5.40
CA TYR A 222 24.45 -1.86 4.88
C TYR A 222 25.60 -2.03 3.89
N GLN A 223 26.10 -0.93 3.31
CA GLN A 223 27.20 -1.01 2.34
C GLN A 223 28.51 -1.47 2.99
N GLN A 224 28.68 -1.17 4.27
CA GLN A 224 29.87 -1.59 5.03
C GLN A 224 29.88 -3.09 5.33
N ILE A 225 28.73 -3.75 5.38
CA ILE A 225 28.63 -5.19 5.68
C ILE A 225 28.71 -6.07 4.43
N ILE A 226 28.58 -5.49 3.24
CA ILE A 226 28.71 -6.23 1.98
C ILE A 226 30.21 -6.52 1.73
N PRO A 227 30.62 -7.81 1.64
CA PRO A 227 32.01 -8.17 1.37
C PRO A 227 32.48 -7.62 0.03
N ARG A 228 33.64 -6.97 0.04
CA ARG A 228 34.25 -6.43 -1.19
C ARG A 228 35.10 -7.45 -1.95
N SER A 229 35.46 -8.57 -1.33
CA SER A 229 36.26 -9.64 -1.90
C SER A 229 35.71 -11.02 -1.46
N TYR A 230 36.04 -12.03 -2.22
CA TYR A 230 35.69 -13.42 -1.95
C TYR A 230 36.87 -14.34 -2.28
N LYS A 231 37.00 -15.44 -1.54
CA LYS A 231 38.04 -16.44 -1.75
C LYS A 231 37.64 -17.49 -2.79
N SER A 232 36.32 -17.75 -2.92
CA SER A 232 35.80 -18.74 -3.87
C SER A 232 34.51 -18.23 -4.48
N ARG A 233 34.24 -18.65 -5.70
CA ARG A 233 33.03 -18.36 -6.46
C ARG A 233 32.43 -19.65 -7.00
N THR A 234 31.17 -19.90 -6.75
CA THR A 234 30.46 -21.06 -7.28
C THR A 234 29.31 -20.57 -8.19
N LEU A 235 29.26 -21.15 -9.39
CA LEU A 235 28.14 -20.94 -10.31
C LEU A 235 27.22 -22.15 -10.28
N VAL A 236 25.95 -21.94 -9.94
CA VAL A 236 24.95 -23.02 -9.85
C VAL A 236 23.68 -22.62 -10.56
N SER A 237 22.91 -23.59 -11.03
CA SER A 237 21.56 -23.38 -11.54
C SER A 237 20.63 -22.96 -10.41
N THR A 238 19.91 -21.84 -10.57
CA THR A 238 18.94 -21.34 -9.57
C THR A 238 17.88 -22.41 -9.24
N SER A 239 17.37 -23.10 -10.25
CA SER A 239 16.33 -24.14 -10.05
C SER A 239 16.86 -25.34 -9.25
N SER A 240 18.10 -25.76 -9.49
CA SER A 240 18.74 -26.86 -8.77
C SER A 240 19.01 -26.48 -7.31
N LEU A 241 19.52 -25.29 -7.07
CA LEU A 241 19.76 -24.77 -5.72
C LEU A 241 18.45 -24.62 -4.95
N LEU A 242 17.41 -24.02 -5.58
CA LEU A 242 16.10 -23.88 -4.95
C LEU A 242 15.50 -25.24 -4.55
N LYS A 243 15.64 -26.26 -5.42
CA LYS A 243 15.17 -27.61 -5.12
C LYS A 243 15.93 -28.20 -3.93
N ALA A 244 17.24 -28.06 -3.89
CA ALA A 244 18.07 -28.53 -2.78
C ALA A 244 17.74 -27.84 -1.46
N CYS A 245 17.53 -26.51 -1.47
CA CYS A 245 17.11 -25.77 -0.28
C CYS A 245 15.76 -26.26 0.25
N LYS A 246 14.77 -26.46 -0.64
CA LYS A 246 13.44 -26.99 -0.26
C LYS A 246 13.47 -28.43 0.26
N GLN A 247 14.49 -29.20 -0.09
CA GLN A 247 14.67 -30.56 0.43
C GLN A 247 15.35 -30.60 1.80
N ALA A 248 16.05 -29.51 2.15
CA ALA A 248 16.77 -29.37 3.41
C ALA A 248 15.94 -28.65 4.51
N GLU A 249 14.84 -28.01 4.16
CA GLU A 249 13.88 -27.36 5.06
C GLU A 249 13.00 -28.41 5.75
#